data_ccda1976b700c8338dc633cdaf58fc82
#
_entry.id   ccda1976b700c8338dc633cdaf58fc82
#
_cell.length_a   1.000
_cell.length_b   1.000
_cell.length_c   1.000
_cell.angle_alpha   90.00
_cell.angle_beta   90.00
_cell.angle_gamma   90.00
#
_symmetry.space_group_name_H-M   'P 1'
#
loop_
_entity.id
_entity.type
_entity.pdbx_description
1 polymer ?
#
loop_
_entity_poly.entity_id
_entity_poly.type
_entity_poly.pdbx_seq_one_letter_code
_entity_poly.pdbx_strand_id
1 'polypeptide(L)'
;MAICALLHLPGRTIARLGAVLVTSLAVGACNPAPTHPPEPAHENHLKEKLIAQRIMYCDDGTRADVDFIDDGLKMAVTWLPKGRTEILRAQRTGDEFRGNQSRAVVAGGAIAFMRRGKIHVCHRSPEGS
;
A
#
# COMPACT_ATOMS: atom_id res chain seq x y z
N MET A 1 -11.66 0.15 -17.69
CA MET A 1 -12.73 -0.32 -18.60
C MET A 1 -13.66 -1.21 -17.79
N ALA A 2 -14.83 -0.70 -17.44
CA ALA A 2 -15.83 -1.44 -16.69
C ALA A 2 -16.84 -2.02 -17.66
N ILE A 3 -17.00 -3.34 -17.68
CA ILE A 3 -17.92 -4.07 -18.52
C ILE A 3 -19.20 -4.30 -17.70
N CYS A 4 -20.29 -3.57 -18.05
CA CYS A 4 -21.62 -3.87 -17.56
C CYS A 4 -22.21 -5.01 -18.40
N ALA A 5 -22.40 -6.18 -17.78
CA ALA A 5 -23.11 -7.29 -18.41
C ALA A 5 -24.62 -7.07 -18.32
N LEU A 6 -25.28 -6.92 -19.49
CA LEU A 6 -26.74 -6.94 -19.63
C LEU A 6 -27.22 -8.39 -19.50
N LEU A 7 -28.02 -8.69 -18.50
CA LEU A 7 -28.84 -9.90 -18.44
C LEU A 7 -30.15 -9.66 -19.19
N HIS A 8 -30.30 -10.36 -20.32
CA HIS A 8 -31.55 -10.46 -21.08
C HIS A 8 -32.39 -11.59 -20.50
N LEU A 9 -33.62 -11.29 -20.08
CA LEU A 9 -34.66 -12.28 -19.75
C LEU A 9 -35.76 -12.19 -20.83
N PRO A 10 -36.17 -13.31 -21.43
CA PRO A 10 -37.28 -13.31 -22.40
C PRO A 10 -38.64 -13.48 -21.72
N GLY A 11 -39.53 -12.69 -22.18
CA GLY A 11 -40.95 -12.77 -22.38
C GLY A 11 -41.88 -13.65 -21.55
N ARG A 12 -42.98 -13.02 -21.16
CA ARG A 12 -44.34 -13.58 -21.29
C ARG A 12 -45.34 -12.44 -21.31
N THR A 13 -46.02 -12.35 -22.45
CA THR A 13 -47.25 -11.60 -22.74
C THR A 13 -48.38 -11.97 -21.78
N ILE A 14 -49.08 -10.99 -21.21
CA ILE A 14 -50.53 -11.01 -20.98
C ILE A 14 -51.05 -9.57 -20.98
N ALA A 15 -52.01 -9.31 -21.85
CA ALA A 15 -52.74 -8.06 -22.03
C ALA A 15 -53.64 -7.76 -20.83
N ARG A 16 -53.71 -6.48 -20.41
CA ARG A 16 -54.97 -5.78 -20.09
C ARG A 16 -54.70 -4.32 -19.73
N LEU A 17 -55.46 -3.49 -20.42
CA LEU A 17 -55.76 -2.07 -20.27
C LEU A 17 -55.56 -1.48 -18.87
N GLY A 18 -54.96 -0.28 -18.83
CA GLY A 18 -55.00 0.61 -17.71
C GLY A 18 -53.99 1.72 -17.89
N ALA A 19 -54.40 2.87 -18.46
CA ALA A 19 -53.57 4.06 -18.59
C ALA A 19 -53.32 4.68 -17.22
N VAL A 20 -52.06 4.75 -16.80
CA VAL A 20 -51.57 5.77 -15.88
C VAL A 20 -50.13 6.09 -16.29
N LEU A 21 -49.96 7.27 -16.82
CA LEU A 21 -48.66 7.88 -17.08
C LEU A 21 -48.05 8.28 -15.73
N VAL A 22 -47.09 7.54 -15.26
CA VAL A 22 -46.18 8.01 -14.21
C VAL A 22 -44.77 7.99 -14.80
N THR A 23 -44.34 9.15 -15.25
CA THR A 23 -42.91 9.42 -15.59
C THR A 23 -42.08 9.43 -14.34
N SER A 24 -41.55 8.28 -13.98
CA SER A 24 -40.49 8.20 -12.95
C SER A 24 -39.14 8.53 -13.58
N LEU A 25 -38.67 9.77 -13.36
CA LEU A 25 -37.28 10.13 -13.57
C LEU A 25 -36.42 9.32 -12.58
N ALA A 26 -35.85 8.21 -13.03
CA ALA A 26 -34.80 7.54 -12.33
C ALA A 26 -33.53 8.39 -12.44
N VAL A 27 -33.31 9.26 -11.47
CA VAL A 27 -32.00 9.87 -11.24
C VAL A 27 -31.06 8.75 -10.80
N GLY A 28 -30.28 8.24 -11.74
CA GLY A 28 -29.18 7.32 -11.45
C GLY A 28 -28.15 8.05 -10.60
N ALA A 29 -28.23 7.90 -9.28
CA ALA A 29 -27.16 8.28 -8.38
C ALA A 29 -25.96 7.36 -8.68
N CYS A 30 -25.00 7.83 -9.46
CA CYS A 30 -23.67 7.25 -9.50
C CYS A 30 -23.10 7.43 -8.09
N ASN A 31 -23.11 6.38 -7.29
CA ASN A 31 -22.35 6.35 -6.07
C ASN A 31 -20.88 6.55 -6.43
N PRO A 32 -20.21 7.57 -5.89
CA PRO A 32 -18.78 7.68 -6.03
C PRO A 32 -18.15 6.40 -5.43
N ALA A 33 -17.19 5.85 -6.16
CA ALA A 33 -16.43 4.69 -5.69
C ALA A 33 -15.97 4.93 -4.25
N PRO A 34 -16.03 3.91 -3.38
CA PRO A 34 -15.56 4.07 -2.01
C PRO A 34 -14.11 4.55 -2.07
N THR A 35 -13.89 5.78 -1.62
CA THR A 35 -12.56 6.28 -1.32
C THR A 35 -11.92 5.24 -0.41
N HIS A 36 -10.81 4.66 -0.86
CA HIS A 36 -9.98 3.79 -0.01
C HIS A 36 -9.81 4.52 1.32
N PRO A 37 -10.15 3.89 2.45
CA PRO A 37 -9.80 4.47 3.73
C PRO A 37 -8.29 4.68 3.75
N PRO A 38 -7.80 5.84 4.19
CA PRO A 38 -6.36 6.04 4.32
C PRO A 38 -5.81 4.92 5.19
N GLU A 39 -4.80 4.24 4.67
CA GLU A 39 -4.13 3.14 5.35
C GLU A 39 -3.54 3.69 6.66
N PRO A 40 -3.93 3.17 7.83
CA PRO A 40 -3.59 3.78 9.13
C PRO A 40 -2.11 3.64 9.51
N ALA A 41 -1.26 3.13 8.59
CA ALA A 41 0.14 2.84 8.88
C ALA A 41 1.04 4.09 8.99
N HIS A 42 0.61 5.26 8.49
CA HIS A 42 1.50 6.42 8.35
C HIS A 42 1.28 7.55 9.38
N GLU A 43 0.20 7.54 10.14
CA GLU A 43 -0.13 8.69 11.01
C GLU A 43 0.80 8.88 12.23
N ASN A 44 1.48 7.83 12.71
CA ASN A 44 2.29 7.92 13.91
C ASN A 44 3.71 8.48 13.70
N HIS A 45 4.15 8.64 12.43
CA HIS A 45 5.48 9.17 12.10
C HIS A 45 5.48 10.65 11.69
N LEU A 46 4.31 11.29 11.60
CA LEU A 46 4.16 12.68 11.15
C LEU A 46 4.84 13.73 12.04
N LYS A 47 5.31 13.36 13.22
CA LYS A 47 6.08 14.26 14.10
C LYS A 47 7.59 14.25 13.82
N GLU A 48 8.08 13.25 13.10
CA GLU A 48 9.48 13.13 12.73
C GLU A 48 9.65 13.55 11.26
N LYS A 49 10.76 14.20 10.94
CA LYS A 49 11.02 14.69 9.58
C LYS A 49 11.31 13.53 8.66
N LEU A 50 10.39 13.22 7.75
CA LEU A 50 10.60 12.25 6.69
C LEU A 50 11.63 12.80 5.67
N ILE A 51 12.71 12.07 5.44
CA ILE A 51 13.75 12.41 4.47
C ILE A 51 13.50 11.70 3.14
N ALA A 52 13.20 10.40 3.20
CA ALA A 52 12.95 9.58 2.02
C ALA A 52 12.06 8.40 2.36
N GLN A 53 11.14 8.09 1.47
CA GLN A 53 10.29 6.89 1.52
C GLN A 53 10.54 6.03 0.29
N ARG A 54 10.59 4.70 0.48
CA ARG A 54 10.89 3.77 -0.60
C ARG A 54 10.24 2.42 -0.38
N ILE A 55 9.58 1.92 -1.43
CA ILE A 55 9.18 0.52 -1.47
C ILE A 55 10.37 -0.30 -1.98
N MET A 56 10.79 -1.26 -1.17
CA MET A 56 11.88 -2.19 -1.49
C MET A 56 11.32 -3.56 -1.83
N TYR A 57 11.90 -4.19 -2.83
CA TYR A 57 11.54 -5.53 -3.33
C TYR A 57 12.68 -6.47 -3.01
N CYS A 58 12.39 -7.51 -2.25
CA CYS A 58 13.40 -8.46 -1.79
C CYS A 58 13.49 -9.70 -2.69
N ASP A 59 14.66 -10.31 -2.72
CA ASP A 59 14.94 -11.48 -3.58
C ASP A 59 14.04 -12.68 -3.31
N ASP A 60 13.47 -12.77 -2.11
CA ASP A 60 12.53 -13.82 -1.72
C ASP A 60 11.05 -13.48 -2.04
N GLY A 61 10.79 -12.39 -2.78
CA GLY A 61 9.47 -11.93 -3.15
C GLY A 61 8.75 -11.14 -2.07
N THR A 62 9.34 -10.94 -0.90
CA THR A 62 8.78 -10.04 0.12
C THR A 62 8.98 -8.58 -0.26
N ARG A 63 8.21 -7.69 0.36
CA ARG A 63 8.33 -6.24 0.14
C ARG A 63 8.38 -5.52 1.49
N ALA A 64 9.13 -4.43 1.52
CA ALA A 64 9.20 -3.57 2.68
C ALA A 64 8.99 -2.11 2.26
N ASP A 65 8.18 -1.38 3.02
CA ASP A 65 8.13 0.08 2.99
C ASP A 65 9.17 0.59 3.97
N VAL A 66 10.05 1.45 3.49
CA VAL A 66 11.22 1.95 4.24
C VAL A 66 11.22 3.46 4.23
N ASP A 67 11.06 4.05 5.40
CA ASP A 67 11.12 5.48 5.64
C ASP A 67 12.42 5.85 6.34
N PHE A 68 13.21 6.74 5.75
CA PHE A 68 14.35 7.37 6.42
C PHE A 68 13.89 8.67 7.09
N ILE A 69 14.22 8.83 8.36
CA ILE A 69 13.64 9.85 9.23
C ILE A 69 14.75 10.68 9.87
N ASP A 70 14.44 11.93 10.17
CA ASP A 70 15.28 12.94 10.83
C ASP A 70 16.58 13.24 10.07
N ASP A 71 17.69 12.71 10.53
CA ASP A 71 19.04 12.89 9.98
C ASP A 71 19.49 11.70 9.10
N GLY A 72 18.60 10.75 8.84
CA GLY A 72 18.89 9.52 8.12
C GLY A 72 19.50 8.41 8.99
N LEU A 73 19.63 8.63 10.30
CA LEU A 73 20.10 7.64 11.26
C LEU A 73 18.96 6.81 11.89
N LYS A 74 17.70 7.15 11.52
CA LYS A 74 16.51 6.35 11.84
C LYS A 74 15.89 5.82 10.56
N MET A 75 15.40 4.59 10.65
CA MET A 75 14.70 3.91 9.56
C MET A 75 13.44 3.26 10.13
N ALA A 76 12.27 3.61 9.62
CA ALA A 76 11.05 2.87 9.88
C ALA A 76 10.86 1.83 8.78
N VAL A 77 10.65 0.58 9.16
CA VAL A 77 10.49 -0.54 8.23
C VAL A 77 9.15 -1.21 8.47
N THR A 78 8.31 -1.25 7.44
CA THR A 78 7.02 -1.94 7.45
C THR A 78 7.03 -3.05 6.41
N TRP A 79 6.92 -4.30 6.86
CA TRP A 79 6.84 -5.44 5.95
C TRP A 79 5.45 -5.56 5.35
N LEU A 80 5.35 -5.50 4.04
CA LEU A 80 4.07 -5.53 3.33
C LEU A 80 3.58 -6.98 3.10
N PRO A 81 2.24 -7.19 3.02
CA PRO A 81 1.18 -6.17 3.07
C PRO A 81 0.68 -5.81 4.47
N LYS A 82 0.96 -6.59 5.50
CA LYS A 82 0.34 -6.44 6.83
C LYS A 82 1.32 -6.47 7.99
N GLY A 83 2.59 -6.11 7.74
CA GLY A 83 3.61 -6.06 8.78
C GLY A 83 3.40 -4.90 9.76
N ARG A 84 3.93 -5.06 10.97
CA ARG A 84 4.07 -3.94 11.91
C ARG A 84 5.31 -3.14 11.57
N THR A 85 5.23 -1.84 11.75
CA THR A 85 6.38 -0.95 11.60
C THR A 85 7.37 -1.17 12.75
N GLU A 86 8.64 -1.32 12.40
CA GLU A 86 9.76 -1.39 13.33
C GLU A 86 10.71 -0.21 13.08
N ILE A 87 11.15 0.45 14.16
CA ILE A 87 12.15 1.51 14.06
C ILE A 87 13.54 0.93 14.31
N LEU A 88 14.41 1.11 13.33
CA LEU A 88 15.83 0.77 13.40
C LEU A 88 16.65 2.06 13.52
N ARG A 89 17.76 2.00 14.23
CA ARG A 89 18.67 3.15 14.44
C ARG A 89 20.10 2.77 14.14
N ALA A 90 20.82 3.68 13.49
CA ALA A 90 22.26 3.65 13.33
C ALA A 90 22.90 4.70 14.26
N GLN A 91 24.15 4.50 14.67
CA GLN A 91 24.87 5.49 15.48
C GLN A 91 25.54 6.56 14.62
N ARG A 92 25.93 6.19 13.40
CA ARG A 92 26.61 7.06 12.43
C ARG A 92 26.19 6.66 11.01
N THR A 93 26.35 7.57 10.08
CA THR A 93 26.17 7.28 8.66
C THR A 93 27.09 6.15 8.22
N GLY A 94 26.51 5.14 7.56
CA GLY A 94 27.22 3.94 7.10
C GLY A 94 27.25 2.78 8.11
N ASP A 95 26.84 3.02 9.34
CA ASP A 95 26.70 1.94 10.33
C ASP A 95 25.46 1.08 10.06
N GLU A 96 25.46 -0.11 10.66
CA GLU A 96 24.30 -1.01 10.66
C GLU A 96 23.15 -0.37 11.46
N PHE A 97 21.96 -0.37 10.88
CA PHE A 97 20.72 -0.03 11.57
C PHE A 97 20.26 -1.20 12.44
N ARG A 98 19.91 -0.95 13.69
CA ARG A 98 19.52 -1.96 14.67
C ARG A 98 18.15 -1.65 15.25
N GLY A 99 17.27 -2.63 15.23
CA GLY A 99 15.95 -2.65 15.86
C GLY A 99 15.84 -3.80 16.86
N ASN A 100 14.63 -4.00 17.36
CA ASN A 100 14.36 -5.07 18.32
C ASN A 100 14.36 -6.47 17.69
N GLN A 101 13.88 -6.59 16.44
CA GLN A 101 13.71 -7.85 15.75
C GLN A 101 14.54 -7.95 14.47
N SER A 102 15.00 -6.81 13.96
CA SER A 102 15.70 -6.71 12.69
C SER A 102 16.97 -5.88 12.80
N ARG A 103 17.88 -6.14 11.86
CA ARG A 103 19.04 -5.29 11.56
C ARG A 103 19.04 -5.01 10.07
N ALA A 104 19.62 -3.90 9.65
CA ALA A 104 19.71 -3.54 8.26
C ALA A 104 21.04 -2.90 7.92
N VAL A 105 21.60 -3.26 6.76
CA VAL A 105 22.79 -2.64 6.17
C VAL A 105 22.40 -2.05 4.85
N VAL A 106 22.68 -0.76 4.65
CA VAL A 106 22.41 -0.04 3.40
C VAL A 106 23.71 0.03 2.62
N ALA A 107 23.74 -0.54 1.43
CA ALA A 107 24.89 -0.52 0.55
C ALA A 107 24.50 -0.56 -0.93
N GLY A 108 25.12 0.28 -1.76
CA GLY A 108 24.98 0.22 -3.22
C GLY A 108 23.54 0.37 -3.75
N GLY A 109 22.66 1.06 -2.99
CA GLY A 109 21.25 1.21 -3.38
C GLY A 109 20.35 0.03 -3.00
N ALA A 110 20.92 -1.01 -2.38
CA ALA A 110 20.23 -2.13 -1.77
C ALA A 110 20.20 -2.00 -0.25
N ILE A 111 19.28 -2.73 0.38
CA ILE A 111 19.22 -2.90 1.83
C ILE A 111 19.20 -4.39 2.14
N ALA A 112 20.18 -4.86 2.90
CA ALA A 112 20.20 -6.21 3.42
C ALA A 112 19.61 -6.21 4.85
N PHE A 113 18.43 -6.81 5.00
CA PHE A 113 17.77 -6.98 6.28
C PHE A 113 18.10 -8.35 6.87
N MET A 114 18.52 -8.40 8.12
CA MET A 114 18.59 -9.62 8.91
C MET A 114 17.39 -9.66 9.85
N ARG A 115 16.50 -10.64 9.70
CA ARG A 115 15.29 -10.80 10.49
C ARG A 115 15.05 -12.28 10.78
N ARG A 116 14.81 -12.63 12.04
CA ARG A 116 14.56 -14.01 12.49
C ARG A 116 15.60 -15.02 11.95
N GLY A 117 16.86 -14.62 11.91
CA GLY A 117 17.94 -15.46 11.40
C GLY A 117 18.01 -15.63 9.88
N LYS A 118 17.18 -14.92 9.12
CA LYS A 118 17.21 -14.90 7.66
C LYS A 118 17.70 -13.55 7.16
N ILE A 119 18.40 -13.57 6.02
CA ILE A 119 18.83 -12.36 5.30
C ILE A 119 17.90 -12.17 4.10
N HIS A 120 17.37 -10.96 3.97
CA HIS A 120 16.56 -10.51 2.84
C HIS A 120 17.29 -9.36 2.16
N VAL A 121 17.77 -9.56 0.96
CA VAL A 121 18.39 -8.50 0.15
C VAL A 121 17.30 -7.84 -0.67
N CYS A 122 17.11 -6.55 -0.47
CA CYS A 122 16.01 -5.81 -1.06
C CYS A 122 16.54 -4.65 -1.90
N HIS A 123 15.97 -4.47 -3.09
CA HIS A 123 16.34 -3.47 -4.08
C HIS A 123 15.17 -2.52 -4.33
N ARG A 124 15.46 -1.35 -4.85
CA ARG A 124 14.41 -0.47 -5.39
C ARG A 124 13.80 -1.11 -6.63
N SER A 125 12.53 -0.79 -6.90
CA SER A 125 11.96 -1.12 -8.21
C SER A 125 12.76 -0.41 -9.31
N PRO A 126 13.09 -1.09 -10.40
CA PRO A 126 13.74 -0.47 -11.55
C PRO A 126 12.85 0.56 -12.28
N GLU A 127 11.55 0.60 -11.98
CA GLU A 127 10.56 1.45 -12.65
C GLU A 127 10.41 2.86 -12.04
N GLY A 128 11.41 3.37 -11.33
CA GLY A 128 11.34 4.66 -10.64
C GLY A 128 12.55 5.57 -10.83
N SER A 129 13.24 5.50 -11.99
CA SER A 129 14.34 6.42 -12.36
C SER A 129 13.87 7.44 -13.37
#